data_9ca73fe6b9b8eb9f3ab5b034e317482f
#
_entry.id   9ca73fe6b9b8eb9f3ab5b034e317482f
#
_cell.length_a   1.000
_cell.length_b   1.000
_cell.length_c   1.000
_cell.angle_alpha   90.00
_cell.angle_beta   90.00
_cell.angle_gamma   90.00
#
_symmetry.space_group_name_H-M   'P 1'
#
loop_
_entity.id
_entity.type
_entity.pdbx_description
1 polymer ?
#
loop_
_entity_poly.entity_id
_entity_poly.type
_entity_poly.pdbx_seq_one_letter_code
_entity_poly.pdbx_strand_id
1 'polypeptide(L)'
;ELKSLLDAVNSMLADQRGRWILQHHEQAQCEQALGYRYSDRGHVGTSVIDRTFVENGTRWIIDYKLSQPAEGESETQFIVRQSSAYSAQLSHYAKLYRSMQANPVHCALYFLQIPMFIELEAE
;
A
#
# COMPACT_ATOMS: atom_id res chain seq x y z
N GLU A 1 -8.99 7.53 -17.25
CA GLU A 1 -9.39 6.96 -18.54
C GLU A 1 -8.62 5.67 -18.81
N LEU A 2 -9.10 4.90 -19.77
CA LEU A 2 -8.55 3.56 -20.03
C LEU A 2 -7.08 3.60 -20.47
N LYS A 3 -6.72 4.53 -21.34
CA LYS A 3 -5.34 4.64 -21.82
C LYS A 3 -4.36 4.95 -20.69
N SER A 4 -4.69 5.89 -19.83
CA SER A 4 -3.85 6.23 -18.65
C SER A 4 -3.71 5.04 -17.70
N LEU A 5 -4.78 4.28 -17.52
CA LEU A 5 -4.74 3.09 -16.69
C LEU A 5 -3.83 2.01 -17.29
N LEU A 6 -3.92 1.79 -18.60
CA LEU A 6 -3.06 0.82 -19.29
C LEU A 6 -1.59 1.25 -19.22
N ASP A 7 -1.31 2.55 -19.40
CA ASP A 7 0.04 3.07 -19.28
C ASP A 7 0.59 2.88 -17.88
N ALA A 8 -0.22 3.10 -16.84
CA ALA A 8 0.17 2.89 -15.45
C ALA A 8 0.50 1.42 -15.19
N VAL A 9 -0.34 0.50 -15.66
CA VAL A 9 -0.09 -0.94 -15.51
C VAL A 9 1.18 -1.35 -16.24
N ASN A 10 1.38 -0.89 -17.46
CA ASN A 10 2.58 -1.19 -18.23
C ASN A 10 3.84 -0.66 -17.55
N SER A 11 3.77 0.53 -16.97
CA SER A 11 4.87 1.12 -16.20
C SER A 11 5.21 0.26 -15.00
N MET A 12 4.21 -0.23 -14.28
CA MET A 12 4.40 -1.13 -13.13
C MET A 12 5.04 -2.45 -13.56
N LEU A 13 4.60 -3.03 -14.68
CA LEU A 13 5.16 -4.29 -15.19
C LEU A 13 6.60 -4.14 -15.67
N ALA A 14 7.00 -2.95 -16.08
CA ALA A 14 8.38 -2.66 -16.48
C ALA A 14 9.30 -2.38 -15.29
N ASP A 15 8.76 -2.12 -14.11
CA ASP A 15 9.49 -1.78 -12.90
C ASP A 15 9.79 -3.02 -12.06
N GLN A 16 11.03 -3.14 -11.58
CA GLN A 16 11.44 -4.29 -10.78
C GLN A 16 10.60 -4.45 -9.50
N ARG A 17 10.36 -3.35 -8.78
CA ARG A 17 9.51 -3.37 -7.58
C ARG A 17 8.06 -3.68 -7.92
N GLY A 18 7.56 -3.13 -9.04
CA GLY A 18 6.20 -3.42 -9.50
C GLY A 18 6.01 -4.90 -9.78
N ARG A 19 6.96 -5.52 -10.47
CA ARG A 19 6.93 -6.97 -10.73
C ARG A 19 6.99 -7.77 -9.44
N TRP A 20 7.83 -7.35 -8.49
CA TRP A 20 7.93 -8.01 -7.18
C TRP A 20 6.57 -8.00 -6.45
N ILE A 21 5.88 -6.87 -6.44
CA ILE A 21 4.55 -6.76 -5.82
C ILE A 21 3.57 -7.73 -6.46
N LEU A 22 3.62 -7.88 -7.79
CA LEU A 22 2.66 -8.69 -8.55
C LEU A 22 3.02 -10.16 -8.64
N GLN A 23 4.21 -10.58 -8.19
CA GLN A 23 4.60 -11.97 -8.18
C GLN A 23 3.67 -12.83 -7.34
N HIS A 24 3.72 -14.12 -7.54
CA HIS A 24 3.06 -15.08 -6.66
C HIS A 24 3.78 -15.07 -5.31
N HIS A 25 3.07 -14.69 -4.27
CA HIS A 25 3.57 -14.67 -2.90
C HIS A 25 2.69 -15.50 -2.00
N GLU A 26 3.26 -15.90 -0.86
CA GLU A 26 2.51 -16.59 0.19
C GLU A 26 1.41 -15.69 0.74
N GLN A 27 0.22 -16.24 0.95
CA GLN A 27 -0.94 -15.53 1.50
C GLN A 27 -1.25 -14.23 0.77
N ALA A 28 -1.07 -14.23 -0.56
CA ALA A 28 -1.30 -13.03 -1.36
C ALA A 28 -2.79 -12.79 -1.57
N GLN A 29 -3.21 -11.54 -1.40
CA GLN A 29 -4.57 -11.08 -1.63
C GLN A 29 -4.56 -9.72 -2.30
N CYS A 30 -5.55 -9.47 -3.16
CA CYS A 30 -5.83 -8.15 -3.72
C CYS A 30 -7.19 -7.71 -3.19
N GLU A 31 -7.33 -6.40 -2.91
CA GLU A 31 -8.56 -5.85 -2.37
C GLU A 31 -9.04 -6.60 -1.12
N GLN A 32 -8.09 -6.85 -0.20
CA GLN A 32 -8.40 -7.58 1.04
C GLN A 32 -9.23 -6.70 1.98
N ALA A 33 -10.46 -7.14 2.25
CA ALA A 33 -11.33 -6.46 3.21
C ALA A 33 -11.03 -6.94 4.63
N LEU A 34 -10.86 -6.00 5.56
CA LEU A 34 -10.65 -6.30 6.97
C LEU A 34 -11.73 -5.60 7.79
N GLY A 35 -12.50 -6.38 8.55
CA GLY A 35 -13.45 -5.85 9.52
C GLY A 35 -12.74 -5.47 10.81
N TYR A 36 -13.19 -4.43 11.47
CA TYR A 36 -12.65 -4.01 12.76
C TYR A 36 -13.74 -3.34 13.61
N ARG A 37 -13.56 -3.42 14.92
CA ARG A 37 -14.45 -2.75 15.86
C ARG A 37 -13.82 -1.42 16.26
N TYR A 38 -14.53 -0.32 16.11
CA TYR A 38 -14.01 0.99 16.42
C TYR A 38 -14.70 1.69 17.59
N SER A 39 -15.63 1.01 18.27
CA SER A 39 -16.24 1.54 19.50
C SER A 39 -16.66 0.39 20.41
N ASP A 40 -16.76 0.69 21.73
CA ASP A 40 -17.23 -0.28 22.73
C ASP A 40 -18.68 -0.66 22.54
N ARG A 41 -19.43 0.12 21.75
CA ARG A 41 -20.83 -0.15 21.45
C ARG A 41 -21.04 -1.16 20.33
N GLY A 42 -19.96 -1.77 19.84
CA GLY A 42 -20.04 -2.78 18.79
C GLY A 42 -20.11 -2.22 17.38
N HIS A 43 -19.80 -0.94 17.19
CA HIS A 43 -19.71 -0.38 15.84
C HIS A 43 -18.54 -1.04 15.10
N VAL A 44 -18.81 -1.47 13.86
CA VAL A 44 -17.85 -2.19 13.05
C VAL A 44 -17.57 -1.39 11.78
N GLY A 45 -16.30 -1.27 11.44
CA GLY A 45 -15.86 -0.69 10.18
C GLY A 45 -15.21 -1.74 9.31
N THR A 46 -14.98 -1.39 8.06
CA THR A 46 -14.28 -2.23 7.11
C THR A 46 -13.22 -1.40 6.40
N SER A 47 -11.99 -1.92 6.34
CA SER A 47 -10.92 -1.34 5.53
C SER A 47 -10.59 -2.29 4.40
N VAL A 48 -10.29 -1.75 3.22
CA VAL A 48 -9.89 -2.55 2.06
C VAL A 48 -8.44 -2.22 1.72
N ILE A 49 -7.60 -3.25 1.73
CA ILE A 49 -6.19 -3.14 1.42
C ILE A 49 -5.99 -3.55 -0.04
N ASP A 50 -5.31 -2.73 -0.83
CA ASP A 50 -5.15 -2.97 -2.27
C ASP A 50 -4.40 -4.27 -2.55
N ARG A 51 -3.31 -4.50 -1.85
CA ARG A 51 -2.48 -5.68 -2.05
C ARG A 51 -1.79 -6.05 -0.73
N THR A 52 -1.77 -7.32 -0.38
CA THR A 52 -1.02 -7.82 0.77
C THR A 52 -0.49 -9.22 0.48
N PHE A 53 0.65 -9.55 1.08
CA PHE A 53 1.27 -10.87 0.94
C PHE A 53 2.32 -11.07 2.03
N VAL A 54 2.81 -12.30 2.15
CA VAL A 54 3.92 -12.63 3.04
C VAL A 54 5.13 -13.00 2.18
N GLU A 55 6.27 -12.42 2.49
CA GLU A 55 7.54 -12.77 1.87
C GLU A 55 8.62 -12.87 2.95
N ASN A 56 9.31 -13.99 2.98
CA ASN A 56 10.38 -14.24 3.96
C ASN A 56 9.93 -13.95 5.41
N GLY A 57 8.70 -14.36 5.73
CA GLY A 57 8.13 -14.18 7.06
C GLY A 57 7.65 -12.78 7.38
N THR A 58 7.69 -11.84 6.44
CA THR A 58 7.22 -10.47 6.61
C THR A 58 5.91 -10.26 5.87
N ARG A 59 4.92 -9.71 6.57
CA ARG A 59 3.66 -9.28 5.96
C ARG A 59 3.86 -7.93 5.32
N TRP A 60 3.61 -7.83 4.01
CA TRP A 60 3.65 -6.58 3.28
C TRP A 60 2.24 -6.07 3.01
N ILE A 61 2.04 -4.78 3.18
CA ILE A 61 0.80 -4.07 2.86
C ILE A 61 1.16 -3.00 1.85
N ILE A 62 0.59 -3.10 0.66
CA ILE A 62 0.88 -2.19 -0.44
C ILE A 62 -0.38 -1.41 -0.80
N ASP A 63 -0.25 -0.10 -0.84
CA ASP A 63 -1.33 0.79 -1.26
C ASP A 63 -0.92 1.43 -2.59
N TYR A 64 -1.77 1.27 -3.61
CA TYR A 64 -1.50 1.78 -4.95
C TYR A 64 -1.96 3.22 -5.07
N LYS A 65 -1.13 4.06 -5.70
CA LYS A 65 -1.43 5.47 -5.93
C LYS A 65 -1.20 5.84 -7.39
N LEU A 66 -2.04 6.72 -7.90
CA LEU A 66 -1.89 7.29 -9.25
C LEU A 66 -1.38 8.73 -9.19
N SER A 67 -1.07 9.24 -8.01
CA SER A 67 -0.54 10.59 -7.81
C SER A 67 0.79 10.77 -8.52
N GLN A 68 1.05 12.00 -8.94
CA GLN A 68 2.31 12.42 -9.53
C GLN A 68 2.78 13.69 -8.84
N PRO A 69 4.08 14.01 -8.90
CA PRO A 69 4.56 15.29 -8.38
C PRO A 69 3.82 16.45 -9.04
N ALA A 70 3.52 17.47 -8.24
CA ALA A 70 2.90 18.69 -8.74
C ALA A 70 3.93 19.49 -9.54
N GLU A 71 3.46 20.43 -10.35
CA GLU A 71 4.36 21.30 -11.10
C GLU A 71 5.27 22.06 -10.13
N GLY A 72 6.57 21.98 -10.38
CA GLY A 72 7.58 22.61 -9.51
C GLY A 72 7.88 21.84 -8.22
N GLU A 73 7.21 20.73 -7.96
CA GLU A 73 7.45 19.91 -6.78
C GLU A 73 8.62 18.96 -7.04
N SER A 74 9.62 18.97 -6.14
CA SER A 74 10.73 18.02 -6.23
C SER A 74 10.29 16.63 -5.80
N GLU A 75 11.10 15.63 -6.12
CA GLU A 75 10.86 14.25 -5.68
C GLU A 75 10.80 14.16 -4.16
N THR A 76 11.74 14.82 -3.47
CA THR A 76 11.76 14.82 -2.01
C THR A 76 10.51 15.45 -1.42
N GLN A 77 10.04 16.56 -1.97
CA GLN A 77 8.81 17.22 -1.52
C GLN A 77 7.60 16.33 -1.74
N PHE A 78 7.54 15.66 -2.88
CA PHE A 78 6.47 14.73 -3.20
C PHE A 78 6.43 13.56 -2.20
N ILE A 79 7.59 12.96 -1.91
CA ILE A 79 7.69 11.85 -0.95
C ILE A 79 7.20 12.28 0.42
N VAL A 80 7.63 13.44 0.91
CA VAL A 80 7.20 13.96 2.21
C VAL A 80 5.70 14.18 2.25
N ARG A 81 5.15 14.83 1.22
CA ARG A 81 3.72 15.12 1.13
C ARG A 81 2.87 13.86 1.12
N GLN A 82 3.25 12.89 0.29
CA GLN A 82 2.50 11.63 0.17
C GLN A 82 2.63 10.79 1.44
N SER A 83 3.82 10.71 2.01
CA SER A 83 4.04 9.96 3.25
C SER A 83 3.20 10.55 4.39
N SER A 84 3.16 11.86 4.53
CA SER A 84 2.35 12.53 5.55
C SER A 84 0.86 12.28 5.33
N ALA A 85 0.41 12.28 4.08
CA ALA A 85 -1.01 12.12 3.76
C ALA A 85 -1.52 10.70 4.07
N TYR A 86 -0.69 9.67 3.93
CA TYR A 86 -1.15 8.28 3.99
C TYR A 86 -0.58 7.45 5.14
N SER A 87 0.30 8.02 5.98
CA SER A 87 0.90 7.27 7.09
C SER A 87 -0.14 6.76 8.08
N ALA A 88 -1.14 7.56 8.40
CA ALA A 88 -2.20 7.15 9.34
C ALA A 88 -3.00 5.96 8.80
N GLN A 89 -3.32 5.97 7.50
CA GLN A 89 -4.07 4.88 6.87
C GLN A 89 -3.26 3.58 6.90
N LEU A 90 -1.98 3.64 6.54
CA LEU A 90 -1.12 2.45 6.54
C LEU A 90 -0.85 1.95 7.97
N SER A 91 -0.70 2.84 8.93
CA SER A 91 -0.56 2.46 10.34
C SER A 91 -1.81 1.74 10.85
N HIS A 92 -2.98 2.18 10.43
CA HIS A 92 -4.24 1.51 10.75
C HIS A 92 -4.27 0.08 10.19
N TYR A 93 -3.90 -0.11 8.93
CA TYR A 93 -3.83 -1.44 8.33
C TYR A 93 -2.83 -2.34 9.03
N ALA A 94 -1.65 -1.80 9.36
CA ALA A 94 -0.61 -2.56 10.07
C ALA A 94 -1.11 -3.01 11.44
N LYS A 95 -1.80 -2.13 12.15
CA LYS A 95 -2.38 -2.44 13.46
C LYS A 95 -3.39 -3.58 13.37
N LEU A 96 -4.24 -3.57 12.34
CA LEU A 96 -5.21 -4.65 12.14
C LEU A 96 -4.50 -5.98 11.92
N TYR A 97 -3.47 -6.03 11.08
CA TYR A 97 -2.72 -7.26 10.86
C TYR A 97 -1.96 -7.73 12.10
N ARG A 98 -1.38 -6.81 12.86
CA ARG A 98 -0.69 -7.16 14.11
C ARG A 98 -1.62 -7.80 15.13
N SER A 99 -2.92 -7.46 15.08
CA SER A 99 -3.89 -8.09 15.97
C SER A 99 -4.31 -9.49 15.53
N MET A 100 -4.05 -9.86 14.27
CA MET A 100 -4.50 -11.12 13.69
C MET A 100 -3.38 -12.15 13.50
N GLN A 101 -2.13 -11.72 13.42
CA GLN A 101 -1.01 -12.62 13.11
C GLN A 101 0.28 -12.08 13.71
N ALA A 102 1.31 -12.94 13.77
CA ALA A 102 2.56 -12.65 14.47
C ALA A 102 3.68 -12.14 13.56
N ASN A 103 3.52 -12.20 12.24
CA ASN A 103 4.55 -11.75 11.31
C ASN A 103 4.82 -10.25 11.49
N PRO A 104 6.07 -9.81 11.37
CA PRO A 104 6.34 -8.37 11.24
C PRO A 104 5.57 -7.79 10.06
N VAL A 105 5.14 -6.54 10.17
CA VAL A 105 4.35 -5.86 9.14
C VAL A 105 5.13 -4.69 8.59
N HIS A 106 5.27 -4.64 7.26
CA HIS A 106 5.87 -3.53 6.53
C HIS A 106 4.82 -2.97 5.58
N CYS A 107 4.81 -1.66 5.44
CA CYS A 107 3.84 -0.95 4.60
C CYS A 107 4.55 -0.11 3.57
N ALA A 108 3.97 -0.01 2.39
CA ALA A 108 4.52 0.81 1.33
C ALA A 108 3.42 1.42 0.46
N LEU A 109 3.73 2.59 -0.08
CA LEU A 109 2.97 3.20 -1.17
C LEU A 109 3.66 2.84 -2.48
N TYR A 110 2.88 2.45 -3.47
CA TYR A 110 3.41 2.24 -4.81
C TYR A 110 2.70 3.14 -5.81
N PHE A 111 3.47 4.01 -6.46
CA PHE A 111 2.97 4.99 -7.44
C PHE A 111 3.16 4.42 -8.82
N LEU A 112 2.06 4.03 -9.48
CA LEU A 112 2.12 3.28 -10.72
C LEU A 112 2.66 4.09 -11.90
N GLN A 113 2.36 5.37 -11.94
CA GLN A 113 2.68 6.19 -13.12
C GLN A 113 4.13 6.67 -13.18
N ILE A 114 4.85 6.70 -12.05
CA ILE A 114 6.21 7.30 -12.03
C ILE A 114 7.36 6.31 -11.88
N PRO A 115 7.27 5.02 -11.98
CA PRO A 115 6.92 4.10 -10.92
C PRO A 115 7.83 4.29 -9.71
N MET A 116 7.27 4.38 -8.52
CA MET A 116 8.03 4.68 -7.30
C MET A 116 7.48 3.86 -6.13
N PHE A 117 8.39 3.27 -5.35
CA PHE A 117 8.07 2.49 -4.16
C PHE A 117 8.57 3.24 -2.93
N ILE A 118 7.67 3.56 -2.02
CA ILE A 118 8.02 4.27 -0.79
C ILE A 118 7.58 3.44 0.39
N GLU A 119 8.53 2.90 1.15
CA GLU A 119 8.22 2.18 2.37
C GLU A 119 8.01 3.18 3.50
N LEU A 120 6.92 3.02 4.27
CA LEU A 120 6.60 3.86 5.42
C LEU A 120 6.72 3.03 6.69
N GLU A 121 7.24 3.66 7.74
CA GLU A 121 7.24 3.04 9.05
C GLU A 121 5.82 3.07 9.60
N ALA A 122 5.31 1.90 9.97
CA ALA A 122 3.99 1.76 10.55
C ALA A 122 4.13 1.66 12.08
N GLU A 123 3.58 2.62 12.77
CA GLU A 123 3.59 2.65 14.23
C GLU A 123 2.41 1.94 14.85
#